data_3d0dc80b2da4e1609912d8d9d2077e2c
#
_entry.id   3d0dc80b2da4e1609912d8d9d2077e2c
#
_cell.length_a   1.000
_cell.length_b   1.000
_cell.length_c   1.000
_cell.angle_alpha   90.00
_cell.angle_beta   90.00
_cell.angle_gamma   90.00
#
_symmetry.space_group_name_H-M   'P 1'
#
loop_
_entity.id
_entity.type
_entity.pdbx_description
1 polymer ?
#
loop_
_entity_poly.entity_id
_entity_poly.type
_entity_poly.pdbx_seq_one_letter_code
_entity_poly.pdbx_strand_id
1 'polypeptide(L)'
;TLEIDTIITRSIELKRDVVQQDERESNLRKILNFGHTIGHAIESAYGLNTYLHGECVAMGMLFFIEDKTLKQRVLNIYKKLDLPQVPDYDTATLLEYVTHDKKSNHNTVSTVLVEQSGSYIIKELSFKEIQEVLERGPYEE
;
A
#
# COMPACT_ATOMS: atom_id res chain seq x y z
N THR A 1 -18.78 -12.02 -13.76
CA THR A 1 -19.98 -12.43 -13.07
C THR A 1 -20.54 -11.31 -12.19
N LEU A 2 -21.68 -11.55 -11.60
CA LEU A 2 -22.38 -10.55 -10.79
C LEU A 2 -21.54 -10.01 -9.64
N GLU A 3 -20.74 -10.86 -9.01
CA GLU A 3 -19.88 -10.45 -7.90
C GLU A 3 -18.75 -9.51 -8.34
N ILE A 4 -18.15 -9.81 -9.49
CA ILE A 4 -17.07 -8.98 -10.05
C ILE A 4 -17.64 -7.61 -10.46
N ASP A 5 -18.78 -7.59 -11.11
CA ASP A 5 -19.42 -6.34 -11.50
C ASP A 5 -19.76 -5.48 -10.28
N THR A 6 -20.22 -6.10 -9.21
CA THR A 6 -20.53 -5.42 -7.96
C THR A 6 -19.26 -4.82 -7.34
N ILE A 7 -18.17 -5.57 -7.32
CA ILE A 7 -16.87 -5.10 -6.79
C ILE A 7 -16.37 -3.91 -7.60
N ILE A 8 -16.41 -4.02 -8.93
CA ILE A 8 -15.97 -2.94 -9.82
C ILE A 8 -16.81 -1.69 -9.61
N THR A 9 -18.13 -1.83 -9.62
CA THR A 9 -19.06 -0.71 -9.43
C THR A 9 -18.84 -0.03 -8.08
N ARG A 10 -18.73 -0.82 -7.01
CA ARG A 10 -18.51 -0.28 -5.67
C ARG A 10 -17.17 0.41 -5.55
N SER A 11 -16.12 -0.13 -6.17
CA SER A 11 -14.80 0.49 -6.18
C SER A 11 -14.82 1.85 -6.88
N ILE A 12 -15.52 1.96 -8.01
CA ILE A 12 -15.68 3.22 -8.74
C ILE A 12 -16.44 4.24 -7.90
N GLU A 13 -17.53 3.82 -7.25
CA GLU A 13 -18.30 4.71 -6.38
C GLU A 13 -17.48 5.24 -5.21
N LEU A 14 -16.72 4.37 -4.54
CA LEU A 14 -15.86 4.77 -3.42
C LEU A 14 -14.80 5.78 -3.87
N LYS A 15 -14.17 5.51 -5.00
CA LYS A 15 -13.17 6.42 -5.55
C LYS A 15 -13.80 7.77 -5.90
N ARG A 16 -14.95 7.75 -6.58
CA ARG A 16 -15.69 8.96 -6.92
C ARG A 16 -16.00 9.78 -5.67
N ASP A 17 -16.53 9.14 -4.63
CA ASP A 17 -16.93 9.82 -3.41
C ASP A 17 -15.73 10.48 -2.72
N VAL A 18 -14.60 9.78 -2.66
CA VAL A 18 -13.36 10.33 -2.08
C VAL A 18 -12.86 11.52 -2.89
N VAL A 19 -12.81 11.40 -4.22
CA VAL A 19 -12.32 12.47 -5.10
C VAL A 19 -13.23 13.69 -5.03
N GLN A 20 -14.54 13.51 -4.97
CA GLN A 20 -15.48 14.62 -4.86
C GLN A 20 -15.36 15.36 -3.52
N GLN A 21 -15.02 14.65 -2.44
CA GLN A 21 -14.84 15.28 -1.13
C GLN A 21 -13.49 16.00 -1.01
N ASP A 22 -12.48 15.58 -1.76
CA ASP A 22 -11.14 16.15 -1.69
C ASP A 22 -10.50 16.25 -3.08
N GLU A 23 -10.98 17.19 -3.88
CA GLU A 23 -10.47 17.40 -5.24
C GLU A 23 -8.99 17.78 -5.29
N ARG A 24 -8.47 18.40 -4.23
CA ARG A 24 -7.10 18.93 -4.18
C ARG A 24 -6.10 17.94 -3.58
N GLU A 25 -6.53 16.73 -3.23
CA GLU A 25 -5.67 15.73 -2.63
C GLU A 25 -4.94 16.21 -1.36
N SER A 26 -5.62 17.06 -0.60
CA SER A 26 -5.03 17.66 0.59
C SER A 26 -4.94 16.69 1.77
N ASN A 27 -5.92 15.80 1.93
CA ASN A 27 -5.94 14.85 3.04
C ASN A 27 -6.70 13.56 2.70
N LEU A 28 -8.03 13.62 2.61
CA LEU A 28 -8.85 12.41 2.42
C LEU A 28 -8.46 11.60 1.19
N ARG A 29 -8.15 12.28 0.10
CA ARG A 29 -7.79 11.62 -1.15
C ARG A 29 -6.50 10.81 -1.05
N LYS A 30 -5.67 11.10 -0.05
CA LYS A 30 -4.44 10.33 0.20
C LYS A 30 -4.74 8.86 0.52
N ILE A 31 -5.93 8.53 1.00
CA ILE A 31 -6.29 7.14 1.30
C ILE A 31 -6.28 6.26 0.04
N LEU A 32 -6.45 6.86 -1.14
CA LEU A 32 -6.35 6.14 -2.40
C LEU A 32 -4.93 5.68 -2.70
N ASN A 33 -3.95 6.20 -1.96
CA ASN A 33 -2.54 5.81 -2.08
C ASN A 33 -2.15 4.68 -1.11
N PHE A 34 -3.12 4.06 -0.45
CA PHE A 34 -2.84 2.92 0.43
C PHE A 34 -2.06 1.85 -0.35
N GLY A 35 -0.95 1.42 0.22
CA GLY A 35 -0.07 0.43 -0.40
C GLY A 35 0.87 0.98 -1.46
N HIS A 36 0.71 2.24 -1.89
CA HIS A 36 1.52 2.80 -2.98
C HIS A 36 2.94 3.16 -2.56
N THR A 37 3.18 3.52 -1.31
CA THR A 37 4.51 3.93 -0.86
C THR A 37 5.54 2.83 -1.07
N ILE A 38 5.31 1.66 -0.53
CA ILE A 38 6.19 0.52 -0.71
C ILE A 38 5.89 -0.20 -2.02
N GLY A 39 4.63 -0.21 -2.46
CA GLY A 39 4.24 -0.79 -3.74
C GLY A 39 5.01 -0.20 -4.91
N HIS A 40 5.16 1.12 -4.98
CA HIS A 40 5.95 1.79 -6.02
C HIS A 40 7.43 1.42 -5.92
N ALA A 41 7.96 1.29 -4.71
CA ALA A 41 9.35 0.89 -4.52
C ALA A 41 9.58 -0.54 -5.03
N ILE A 42 8.68 -1.46 -4.74
CA ILE A 42 8.74 -2.84 -5.24
C ILE A 42 8.65 -2.85 -6.77
N GLU A 43 7.70 -2.10 -7.32
CA GLU A 43 7.52 -2.01 -8.77
C GLU A 43 8.77 -1.49 -9.44
N SER A 44 9.38 -0.44 -8.90
CA SER A 44 10.58 0.16 -9.47
C SER A 44 11.81 -0.74 -9.35
N ALA A 45 11.95 -1.43 -8.23
CA ALA A 45 13.13 -2.26 -7.97
C ALA A 45 13.05 -3.64 -8.62
N TYR A 46 11.88 -4.27 -8.58
CA TYR A 46 11.72 -5.68 -8.94
C TYR A 46 10.57 -5.96 -9.90
N GLY A 47 9.75 -4.96 -10.21
CA GLY A 47 8.50 -5.17 -10.92
C GLY A 47 8.58 -5.21 -12.44
N LEU A 48 9.67 -4.71 -13.02
CA LEU A 48 9.76 -4.57 -14.47
C LEU A 48 9.60 -5.93 -15.16
N ASN A 49 8.54 -6.08 -15.94
CA ASN A 49 8.19 -7.30 -16.66
C ASN A 49 7.91 -8.52 -15.75
N THR A 50 7.79 -8.31 -14.44
CA THR A 50 7.56 -9.40 -13.48
C THR A 50 6.20 -9.30 -12.82
N TYR A 51 5.84 -8.08 -12.37
CA TYR A 51 4.60 -7.85 -11.63
C TYR A 51 3.77 -6.78 -12.28
N LEU A 52 2.45 -6.90 -12.15
CA LEU A 52 1.52 -5.83 -12.52
C LEU A 52 1.52 -4.77 -11.42
N HIS A 53 1.19 -3.53 -11.81
CA HIS A 53 1.11 -2.42 -10.85
C HIS A 53 0.22 -2.75 -9.66
N GLY A 54 -0.99 -3.26 -9.91
CA GLY A 54 -1.92 -3.62 -8.83
C GLY A 54 -1.39 -4.71 -7.92
N GLU A 55 -0.59 -5.64 -8.44
CA GLU A 55 0.06 -6.66 -7.64
C GLU A 55 1.08 -6.03 -6.68
N CYS A 56 1.85 -5.06 -7.16
CA CYS A 56 2.81 -4.34 -6.34
C CYS A 56 2.12 -3.51 -5.25
N VAL A 57 1.00 -2.88 -5.58
CA VAL A 57 0.20 -2.15 -4.59
C VAL A 57 -0.33 -3.10 -3.52
N ALA A 58 -0.85 -4.26 -3.93
CA ALA A 58 -1.33 -5.28 -2.99
C ALA A 58 -0.22 -5.73 -2.04
N MET A 59 0.99 -5.94 -2.55
CA MET A 59 2.15 -6.25 -1.72
C MET A 59 2.46 -5.12 -0.73
N GLY A 60 2.43 -3.88 -1.20
CA GLY A 60 2.71 -2.71 -0.37
C GLY A 60 1.72 -2.53 0.78
N MET A 61 0.46 -2.89 0.57
CA MET A 61 -0.57 -2.82 1.60
C MET A 61 -0.21 -3.65 2.84
N LEU A 62 0.43 -4.80 2.65
CA LEU A 62 0.75 -5.72 3.74
C LEU A 62 1.66 -5.10 4.81
N PHE A 63 2.50 -4.15 4.41
CA PHE A 63 3.41 -3.48 5.34
C PHE A 63 2.71 -2.52 6.30
N PHE A 64 1.48 -2.11 5.96
CA PHE A 64 0.75 -1.07 6.69
C PHE A 64 -0.59 -1.54 7.26
N ILE A 65 -0.83 -2.84 7.33
CA ILE A 65 -1.96 -3.42 8.05
C ILE A 65 -1.43 -3.87 9.40
N GLU A 66 -1.87 -3.21 10.46
CA GLU A 66 -1.32 -3.44 11.80
C GLU A 66 -2.02 -4.59 12.55
N ASP A 67 -3.32 -4.76 12.32
CA ASP A 67 -4.06 -5.83 12.99
C ASP A 67 -3.75 -7.19 12.37
N LYS A 68 -3.29 -8.13 13.19
CA LYS A 68 -2.90 -9.47 12.72
C LYS A 68 -4.06 -10.25 12.15
N THR A 69 -5.24 -10.12 12.74
CA THR A 69 -6.44 -10.81 12.26
C THR A 69 -6.85 -10.31 10.89
N LEU A 70 -6.85 -8.98 10.72
CA LEU A 70 -7.15 -8.37 9.43
C LEU A 70 -6.10 -8.78 8.39
N LYS A 71 -4.83 -8.72 8.74
CA LYS A 71 -3.75 -9.11 7.83
C LYS A 71 -3.93 -10.55 7.35
N GLN A 72 -4.28 -11.47 8.25
CA GLN A 72 -4.51 -12.86 7.88
C GLN A 72 -5.70 -12.99 6.92
N ARG A 73 -6.77 -12.23 7.14
CA ARG A 73 -7.92 -12.22 6.23
C ARG A 73 -7.52 -11.72 4.84
N VAL A 74 -6.73 -10.66 4.79
CA VAL A 74 -6.22 -10.10 3.53
C VAL A 74 -5.33 -11.11 2.81
N LEU A 75 -4.43 -11.77 3.54
CA LEU A 75 -3.56 -12.80 2.96
C LEU A 75 -4.37 -13.97 2.39
N ASN A 76 -5.45 -14.38 3.07
CA ASN A 76 -6.33 -15.43 2.56
C ASN A 76 -7.01 -15.01 1.25
N ILE A 77 -7.41 -13.75 1.15
CA ILE A 77 -7.99 -13.21 -0.09
C ILE A 77 -6.94 -13.19 -1.20
N TYR A 78 -5.72 -12.74 -0.90
CA TYR A 78 -4.62 -12.71 -1.87
C TYR A 78 -4.33 -14.12 -2.40
N LYS A 79 -4.36 -15.12 -1.53
CA LYS A 79 -4.16 -16.50 -1.94
C LYS A 79 -5.26 -16.99 -2.87
N LYS A 80 -6.52 -16.65 -2.57
CA LYS A 80 -7.67 -17.00 -3.43
C LYS A 80 -7.59 -16.34 -4.80
N LEU A 81 -7.06 -15.13 -4.87
CA LEU A 81 -6.89 -14.38 -6.10
C LEU A 81 -5.58 -14.73 -6.83
N ASP A 82 -4.80 -15.63 -6.28
CA ASP A 82 -3.50 -16.04 -6.83
C ASP A 82 -2.55 -14.85 -7.03
N LEU A 83 -2.56 -13.92 -6.08
CA LEU A 83 -1.64 -12.80 -6.10
C LEU A 83 -0.24 -13.27 -5.68
N PRO A 84 0.81 -12.69 -6.28
CA PRO A 84 2.17 -13.09 -5.93
C PRO A 84 2.54 -12.68 -4.50
N GLN A 85 3.43 -13.44 -3.90
CA GLN A 85 4.01 -13.07 -2.61
C GLN A 85 5.04 -11.95 -2.81
N VAL A 86 5.28 -11.19 -1.74
CA VAL A 86 6.33 -10.17 -1.76
C VAL A 86 7.67 -10.87 -2.01
N PRO A 87 8.44 -10.44 -3.01
CA PRO A 87 9.74 -11.06 -3.27
C PRO A 87 10.73 -10.76 -2.14
N ASP A 88 11.77 -11.55 -2.05
CA ASP A 88 12.90 -11.21 -1.19
C ASP A 88 13.46 -9.87 -1.66
N TYR A 89 13.70 -8.97 -0.73
CA TYR A 89 14.15 -7.63 -1.06
C TYR A 89 15.26 -7.18 -0.14
N ASP A 90 16.06 -6.25 -0.65
CA ASP A 90 17.05 -5.54 0.12
C ASP A 90 16.42 -4.27 0.69
N THR A 91 16.41 -4.14 2.01
CA THR A 91 15.80 -2.99 2.70
C THR A 91 16.39 -1.67 2.20
N ALA A 92 17.71 -1.59 2.04
CA ALA A 92 18.36 -0.38 1.58
C ALA A 92 17.91 0.01 0.17
N THR A 93 17.72 -0.97 -0.71
CA THR A 93 17.25 -0.72 -2.08
C THR A 93 15.83 -0.15 -2.09
N LEU A 94 14.90 -0.75 -1.35
CA LEU A 94 13.54 -0.26 -1.30
C LEU A 94 13.46 1.12 -0.62
N LEU A 95 14.24 1.31 0.44
CA LEU A 95 14.29 2.60 1.13
C LEU A 95 14.77 3.70 0.19
N GLU A 96 15.76 3.42 -0.63
CA GLU A 96 16.26 4.37 -1.62
C GLU A 96 15.16 4.80 -2.59
N TYR A 97 14.39 3.85 -3.12
CA TYR A 97 13.27 4.18 -4.02
C TYR A 97 12.19 5.00 -3.31
N VAL A 98 11.85 4.66 -2.07
CA VAL A 98 10.86 5.42 -1.30
C VAL A 98 11.31 6.87 -1.11
N THR A 99 12.58 7.08 -0.79
CA THR A 99 13.11 8.42 -0.54
C THR A 99 13.29 9.24 -1.81
N HIS A 100 13.60 8.60 -2.93
CA HIS A 100 13.74 9.29 -4.22
C HIS A 100 12.42 9.76 -4.81
N ASP A 101 11.35 8.97 -4.66
CA ASP A 101 10.03 9.32 -5.19
C ASP A 101 9.43 10.54 -4.50
N LYS A 102 9.94 10.89 -3.32
CA LYS A 102 9.46 12.03 -2.56
C LYS A 102 10.49 13.15 -2.62
N LYS A 103 10.43 13.95 -3.69
CA LYS A 103 11.29 15.13 -3.89
C LYS A 103 11.00 16.24 -2.89
N SER A 104 10.44 15.92 -1.74
CA SER A 104 10.15 16.93 -0.74
C SER A 104 11.39 17.23 0.09
N ASN A 105 11.54 18.49 0.46
CA ASN A 105 12.56 18.92 1.41
C ASN A 105 12.29 18.40 2.82
N HIS A 106 11.31 17.51 2.97
CA HIS A 106 10.89 16.94 4.24
C HIS A 106 11.42 15.51 4.32
N ASN A 107 11.96 15.16 5.47
CA ASN A 107 12.46 13.81 5.74
C ASN A 107 11.34 12.86 6.17
N THR A 108 10.14 13.04 5.63
CA THR A 108 8.97 12.24 5.95
C THR A 108 8.21 11.83 4.71
N VAL A 109 7.46 10.75 4.85
CA VAL A 109 6.60 10.21 3.79
C VAL A 109 5.19 10.06 4.35
N SER A 110 4.21 10.56 3.60
CA SER A 110 2.80 10.41 3.97
C SER A 110 2.36 8.98 3.66
N THR A 111 1.84 8.29 4.66
CA THR A 111 1.41 6.90 4.53
C THR A 111 -0.01 6.72 5.05
N VAL A 112 -0.66 5.66 4.59
CA VAL A 112 -1.98 5.24 5.09
C VAL A 112 -1.78 3.97 5.89
N LEU A 113 -2.17 3.99 7.16
CA LEU A 113 -2.12 2.84 8.05
C LEU A 113 -3.54 2.35 8.30
N VAL A 114 -3.73 1.04 8.24
CA VAL A 114 -5.02 0.41 8.52
C VAL A 114 -4.90 -0.40 9.79
N GLU A 115 -5.60 0.04 10.82
CA GLU A 115 -5.61 -0.64 12.12
C GLU A 115 -6.67 -1.72 12.18
N GLN A 116 -7.80 -1.50 11.55
CA GLN A 116 -8.91 -2.47 11.46
C GLN A 116 -9.67 -2.21 10.16
N SER A 117 -10.51 -3.17 9.78
CA SER A 117 -11.39 -3.00 8.63
C SER A 117 -12.30 -1.76 8.83
N GLY A 118 -12.30 -0.88 7.86
CA GLY A 118 -13.09 0.34 7.90
C GLY A 118 -12.46 1.50 8.68
N SER A 119 -11.26 1.32 9.21
CA SER A 119 -10.57 2.35 10.00
C SER A 119 -9.15 2.56 9.46
N TYR A 120 -8.78 3.81 9.28
CA TYR A 120 -7.45 4.17 8.77
C TYR A 120 -6.93 5.42 9.46
N ILE A 121 -5.62 5.61 9.41
CA ILE A 121 -4.98 6.88 9.74
C ILE A 121 -3.99 7.25 8.63
N ILE A 122 -3.89 8.56 8.37
CA ILE A 122 -2.87 9.10 7.48
C ILE A 122 -1.75 9.61 8.40
N LYS A 123 -0.57 9.05 8.23
CA LYS A 123 0.55 9.35 9.13
C LYS A 123 1.80 9.68 8.33
N GLU A 124 2.49 10.74 8.76
CA GLU A 124 3.82 11.05 8.24
C GLU A 124 4.84 10.17 8.94
N LEU A 125 5.56 9.36 8.20
CA LEU A 125 6.62 8.51 8.72
C LEU A 125 7.98 9.07 8.31
N SER A 126 8.93 9.07 9.24
CA SER A 126 10.31 9.42 8.92
C SER A 126 10.94 8.30 8.09
N PHE A 127 12.05 8.60 7.41
CA PHE A 127 12.78 7.58 6.66
C PHE A 127 13.26 6.44 7.56
N LYS A 128 13.60 6.75 8.81
CA LYS A 128 13.96 5.75 9.79
C LYS A 128 12.78 4.82 10.12
N GLU A 129 11.59 5.38 10.30
CA GLU A 129 10.38 4.61 10.54
C GLU A 129 10.02 3.72 9.33
N ILE A 130 10.19 4.23 8.11
CA ILE A 130 10.01 3.42 6.90
C ILE A 130 11.04 2.28 6.86
N GLN A 131 12.28 2.55 7.23
CA GLN A 131 13.29 1.51 7.30
C GLN A 131 12.89 0.41 8.30
N GLU A 132 12.38 0.78 9.45
CA GLU A 132 11.90 -0.16 10.46
C GLU A 132 10.74 -1.01 9.94
N VAL A 133 9.82 -0.40 9.20
CA VAL A 133 8.71 -1.12 8.55
C VAL A 133 9.25 -2.16 7.57
N LEU A 134 10.21 -1.78 6.75
CA LEU A 134 10.82 -2.69 5.76
C LEU A 134 11.60 -3.82 6.44
N GLU A 135 12.30 -3.53 7.53
CA GLU A 135 13.04 -4.54 8.28
C GLU A 135 12.12 -5.54 8.97
N ARG A 136 10.98 -5.07 9.47
CA ARG A 136 9.97 -5.94 10.06
C ARG A 136 9.33 -6.88 9.02
N GLY A 137 9.17 -6.38 7.79
CA GLY A 137 8.63 -7.14 6.69
C GLY A 137 7.11 -7.17 6.62
N PRO A 138 6.57 -7.75 5.53
CA PRO A 138 5.13 -7.78 5.29
C PRO A 138 4.41 -8.92 6.02
N TYR A 139 5.13 -9.95 6.40
CA TYR A 139 4.57 -11.13 7.05
C TYR A 139 5.06 -11.18 8.49
N GLU A 140 4.14 -11.10 9.43
CA GLU A 140 4.45 -11.23 10.85
C GLU A 140 4.28 -12.68 11.29
N GLU A 141 5.21 -13.14 12.06
CA GLU A 141 5.09 -14.44 12.71
C GLU A 141 4.20 -14.38 13.94
#